data_c6ed9e2c75b501016b5e91f1276d3faf
#
_entry.id   c6ed9e2c75b501016b5e91f1276d3faf
#
_cell.length_a   1.000
_cell.length_b   1.000
_cell.length_c   1.000
_cell.angle_alpha   90.00
_cell.angle_beta   90.00
_cell.angle_gamma   90.00
#
_symmetry.space_group_name_H-M   'P 1'
#
loop_
_entity.id
_entity.type
_entity.pdbx_description
1 polymer ?
#
loop_
_entity_poly.entity_id
_entity_poly.type
_entity_poly.pdbx_seq_one_letter_code
_entity_poly.pdbx_strand_id
1 'polypeptide(L)'
;MNGNFVYHNPTKLYFGPDSLNGLKEELKKYGPNIMLNYGGGSIKRNGIYDEVIAVLKEAGKTVVENPGVMSNPTLAKLREGVDIARKHQVDLILAVGGGSVCDYSKAVAACAHYEGDYWDAFYLKQQNPPQGQKILPVACVLTMAGTGSEMNAGTVITDADTKLKVGHVYDERLLPQFSILNPNFTLTVPVEQMKAGIFDIMSHILEQYFSDDDDNTSDYLSEGLMHSPAKP
;
A
#
# COMPACT_ATOMS: atom_id res chain seq x y z
N MET A 1 21.80 16.10 15.48
CA MET A 1 22.81 15.35 14.68
C MET A 1 23.03 16.05 13.34
N ASN A 2 24.24 16.49 13.04
CA ASN A 2 24.58 17.10 11.73
C ASN A 2 25.09 16.02 10.77
N GLY A 3 24.25 15.04 10.48
CA GLY A 3 24.60 13.94 9.57
C GLY A 3 24.20 14.23 8.12
N ASN A 4 24.87 13.60 7.17
CA ASN A 4 24.46 13.60 5.79
C ASN A 4 23.27 12.65 5.63
N PHE A 5 22.23 13.07 4.91
CA PHE A 5 21.10 12.20 4.55
C PHE A 5 20.74 12.37 3.09
N VAL A 6 20.07 11.35 2.55
CA VAL A 6 19.46 11.39 1.22
C VAL A 6 17.97 11.08 1.39
N TYR A 7 17.13 11.97 0.90
CA TYR A 7 15.69 11.72 0.80
C TYR A 7 15.33 11.44 -0.65
N HIS A 8 14.74 10.27 -0.90
CA HIS A 8 14.24 9.88 -2.21
C HIS A 8 12.98 9.05 -2.06
N ASN A 9 11.86 9.53 -2.59
CA ASN A 9 10.62 8.76 -2.69
C ASN A 9 10.11 8.85 -4.14
N PRO A 10 10.26 7.79 -4.94
CA PRO A 10 9.89 7.78 -6.36
C PRO A 10 8.38 7.62 -6.60
N THR A 11 7.59 7.35 -5.56
CA THR A 11 6.14 7.16 -5.71
C THR A 11 5.47 8.42 -6.26
N LYS A 12 4.85 8.31 -7.43
CA LYS A 12 4.11 9.41 -8.02
C LYS A 12 2.73 9.56 -7.37
N LEU A 13 2.46 10.71 -6.79
CA LEU A 13 1.23 10.98 -6.07
C LEU A 13 0.25 11.79 -6.93
N TYR A 14 -0.96 11.27 -7.08
CA TYR A 14 -2.11 11.97 -7.67
C TYR A 14 -3.10 12.29 -6.56
N PHE A 15 -3.31 13.57 -6.27
CA PHE A 15 -4.20 14.01 -5.21
C PHE A 15 -5.33 14.89 -5.77
N GLY A 16 -6.55 14.68 -5.26
CA GLY A 16 -7.72 15.51 -5.57
C GLY A 16 -8.90 14.70 -6.11
N PRO A 17 -10.07 15.34 -6.29
CA PRO A 17 -11.29 14.67 -6.74
C PRO A 17 -11.16 14.01 -8.13
N ASP A 18 -10.32 14.58 -9.00
CA ASP A 18 -10.10 14.08 -10.36
C ASP A 18 -8.86 13.16 -10.46
N SER A 19 -8.24 12.79 -9.35
CA SER A 19 -6.98 12.03 -9.32
C SER A 19 -7.07 10.67 -10.00
N LEU A 20 -8.26 10.06 -10.10
CA LEU A 20 -8.46 8.80 -10.80
C LEU A 20 -8.13 8.88 -12.29
N ASN A 21 -8.16 10.08 -12.90
CA ASN A 21 -7.69 10.28 -14.28
C ASN A 21 -6.21 9.92 -14.44
N GLY A 22 -5.41 10.06 -13.37
CA GLY A 22 -4.01 9.65 -13.36
C GLY A 22 -3.83 8.14 -13.57
N LEU A 23 -4.77 7.32 -13.10
CA LEU A 23 -4.74 5.88 -13.30
C LEU A 23 -4.72 5.53 -14.80
N LYS A 24 -5.57 6.18 -15.60
CA LYS A 24 -5.66 5.96 -17.05
C LYS A 24 -4.33 6.23 -17.77
N GLU A 25 -3.63 7.29 -17.39
CA GLU A 25 -2.33 7.63 -17.97
C GLU A 25 -1.23 6.65 -17.53
N GLU A 26 -1.21 6.28 -16.26
CA GLU A 26 -0.22 5.34 -15.73
C GLU A 26 -0.37 3.93 -16.31
N LEU A 27 -1.61 3.46 -16.51
CA LEU A 27 -1.88 2.13 -17.06
C LEU A 27 -1.26 1.88 -18.43
N LYS A 28 -0.97 2.92 -19.21
CA LYS A 28 -0.30 2.80 -20.53
C LYS A 28 1.11 2.21 -20.45
N LYS A 29 1.74 2.27 -19.28
CA LYS A 29 3.12 1.80 -19.04
C LYS A 29 3.21 0.31 -18.70
N TYR A 30 2.07 -0.35 -18.45
CA TYR A 30 2.03 -1.72 -17.96
C TYR A 30 1.33 -2.64 -18.97
N GLY A 31 1.67 -3.93 -18.90
CA GLY A 31 1.03 -4.97 -19.70
C GLY A 31 -0.47 -5.12 -19.41
N PRO A 32 -1.15 -6.07 -20.09
CA PRO A 32 -2.60 -6.16 -20.04
C PRO A 32 -3.15 -6.68 -18.71
N ASN A 33 -2.41 -7.49 -17.95
CA ASN A 33 -2.95 -8.25 -16.82
C ASN A 33 -2.81 -7.48 -15.51
N ILE A 34 -3.89 -6.90 -15.03
CA ILE A 34 -3.92 -6.10 -13.80
C ILE A 34 -4.59 -6.90 -12.69
N MET A 35 -3.84 -7.20 -11.62
CA MET A 35 -4.40 -7.83 -10.43
C MET A 35 -5.03 -6.78 -9.53
N LEU A 36 -6.34 -6.88 -9.31
CA LEU A 36 -7.11 -5.94 -8.51
C LEU A 36 -7.30 -6.52 -7.11
N ASN A 37 -6.54 -6.02 -6.14
CA ASN A 37 -6.64 -6.41 -4.75
C ASN A 37 -7.58 -5.46 -3.99
N TYR A 38 -8.52 -6.01 -3.23
CA TYR A 38 -9.43 -5.24 -2.38
C TYR A 38 -9.98 -6.05 -1.21
N GLY A 39 -10.58 -5.35 -0.24
CA GLY A 39 -11.09 -5.96 0.98
C GLY A 39 -12.45 -6.67 0.81
N GLY A 40 -13.25 -6.65 1.87
CA GLY A 40 -14.54 -7.36 1.97
C GLY A 40 -15.72 -6.76 1.20
N GLY A 41 -15.47 -5.88 0.21
CA GLY A 41 -16.50 -5.38 -0.69
C GLY A 41 -17.09 -4.01 -0.34
N SER A 42 -16.49 -3.24 0.58
CA SER A 42 -16.90 -1.85 0.83
C SER A 42 -16.83 -1.00 -0.44
N ILE A 43 -15.78 -1.16 -1.24
CA ILE A 43 -15.58 -0.43 -2.50
C ILE A 43 -16.67 -0.74 -3.54
N LYS A 44 -17.30 -1.92 -3.49
CA LYS A 44 -18.45 -2.27 -4.35
C LYS A 44 -19.73 -1.56 -3.90
N ARG A 45 -19.92 -1.42 -2.58
CA ARG A 45 -21.10 -0.75 -2.03
C ARG A 45 -21.11 0.77 -2.21
N ASN A 46 -19.92 1.39 -2.23
CA ASN A 46 -19.78 2.84 -2.37
C ASN A 46 -19.42 3.31 -3.78
N GLY A 47 -19.40 2.41 -4.77
CA GLY A 47 -19.20 2.73 -6.18
C GLY A 47 -17.74 2.85 -6.64
N ILE A 48 -16.77 2.90 -5.74
CA ILE A 48 -15.33 3.05 -6.09
C ILE A 48 -14.87 1.90 -7.02
N TYR A 49 -15.37 0.68 -6.76
CA TYR A 49 -15.06 -0.47 -7.61
C TYR A 49 -15.48 -0.22 -9.06
N ASP A 50 -16.69 0.28 -9.28
CA ASP A 50 -17.23 0.49 -10.64
C ASP A 50 -16.43 1.60 -11.37
N GLU A 51 -16.04 2.66 -10.66
CA GLU A 51 -15.19 3.72 -11.21
C GLU A 51 -13.82 3.17 -11.64
N VAL A 52 -13.15 2.39 -10.79
CA VAL A 52 -11.85 1.78 -11.09
C VAL A 52 -11.96 0.79 -12.25
N ILE A 53 -12.98 -0.08 -12.24
CA ILE A 53 -13.21 -1.05 -13.32
C ILE A 53 -13.50 -0.36 -14.66
N ALA A 54 -14.24 0.74 -14.65
CA ALA A 54 -14.50 1.52 -15.87
C ALA A 54 -13.17 2.02 -16.49
N VAL A 55 -12.27 2.58 -15.68
CA VAL A 55 -10.95 3.02 -16.14
C VAL A 55 -10.11 1.86 -16.68
N LEU A 56 -10.08 0.72 -15.98
CA LEU A 56 -9.34 -0.47 -16.42
C LEU A 56 -9.85 -1.01 -17.75
N LYS A 57 -11.18 -1.09 -17.92
CA LYS A 57 -11.82 -1.53 -19.17
C LYS A 57 -11.57 -0.55 -20.32
N GLU A 58 -11.68 0.76 -20.07
CA GLU A 58 -11.38 1.78 -21.07
C GLU A 58 -9.93 1.72 -21.53
N ALA A 59 -9.01 1.39 -20.62
CA ALA A 59 -7.60 1.18 -20.93
C ALA A 59 -7.29 -0.18 -21.58
N GLY A 60 -8.30 -1.01 -21.87
CA GLY A 60 -8.15 -2.33 -22.50
C GLY A 60 -7.45 -3.36 -21.61
N LYS A 61 -7.54 -3.23 -20.27
CA LYS A 61 -6.88 -4.13 -19.33
C LYS A 61 -7.74 -5.34 -18.99
N THR A 62 -7.07 -6.48 -18.81
CA THR A 62 -7.65 -7.70 -18.25
C THR A 62 -7.55 -7.63 -16.74
N VAL A 63 -8.68 -7.70 -16.05
CA VAL A 63 -8.75 -7.63 -14.59
C VAL A 63 -8.69 -9.02 -13.99
N VAL A 64 -7.71 -9.26 -13.14
CA VAL A 64 -7.57 -10.46 -12.31
C VAL A 64 -8.01 -10.08 -10.89
N GLU A 65 -9.25 -10.42 -10.52
CA GLU A 65 -9.77 -10.05 -9.21
C GLU A 65 -9.16 -10.90 -8.08
N ASN A 66 -8.79 -10.24 -6.99
CA ASN A 66 -8.36 -10.89 -5.75
C ASN A 66 -9.00 -10.18 -4.55
N PRO A 67 -10.26 -10.50 -4.26
CA PRO A 67 -11.02 -9.92 -3.15
C PRO A 67 -10.66 -10.54 -1.80
N GLY A 68 -11.24 -9.98 -0.73
CA GLY A 68 -11.22 -10.59 0.59
C GLY A 68 -9.94 -10.33 1.38
N VAL A 69 -9.18 -9.29 1.04
CA VAL A 69 -8.07 -8.86 1.88
C VAL A 69 -8.64 -8.32 3.19
N MET A 70 -8.33 -9.01 4.29
CA MET A 70 -8.78 -8.66 5.64
C MET A 70 -7.86 -7.64 6.31
N SER A 71 -8.36 -7.00 7.37
CA SER A 71 -7.48 -6.30 8.32
C SER A 71 -6.46 -7.31 8.89
N ASN A 72 -5.19 -6.90 8.98
CA ASN A 72 -4.08 -7.79 9.30
C ASN A 72 -4.02 -8.99 8.33
N PRO A 73 -3.63 -8.79 7.07
CA PRO A 73 -3.63 -9.84 6.06
C PRO A 73 -2.77 -11.03 6.51
N THR A 74 -3.27 -12.24 6.23
CA THR A 74 -2.64 -13.47 6.70
C THR A 74 -1.66 -14.06 5.69
N LEU A 75 -0.72 -14.87 6.19
CA LEU A 75 0.21 -15.64 5.37
C LEU A 75 -0.54 -16.57 4.40
N ALA A 76 -1.64 -17.18 4.83
CA ALA A 76 -2.48 -18.00 3.96
C ALA A 76 -3.04 -17.20 2.78
N LYS A 77 -3.56 -15.98 3.07
CA LYS A 77 -4.05 -15.08 2.00
C LYS A 77 -2.92 -14.59 1.09
N LEU A 78 -1.74 -14.35 1.64
CA LEU A 78 -0.56 -14.01 0.86
C LEU A 78 -0.19 -15.12 -0.14
N ARG A 79 -0.18 -16.38 0.30
CA ARG A 79 0.08 -17.54 -0.57
C ARG A 79 -0.93 -17.61 -1.71
N GLU A 80 -2.21 -17.48 -1.41
CA GLU A 80 -3.28 -17.40 -2.43
C GLU A 80 -3.00 -16.30 -3.48
N GLY A 81 -2.67 -15.10 -3.02
CA GLY A 81 -2.37 -13.97 -3.92
C GLY A 81 -1.15 -14.20 -4.80
N VAL A 82 -0.10 -14.80 -4.24
CA VAL A 82 1.11 -15.17 -5.01
C VAL A 82 0.77 -16.18 -6.10
N ASP A 83 -0.04 -17.19 -5.81
CA ASP A 83 -0.46 -18.20 -6.78
C ASP A 83 -1.32 -17.59 -7.90
N ILE A 84 -2.24 -16.68 -7.55
CA ILE A 84 -3.03 -15.92 -8.54
C ILE A 84 -2.12 -15.07 -9.43
N ALA A 85 -1.18 -14.33 -8.84
CA ALA A 85 -0.27 -13.48 -9.60
C ALA A 85 0.59 -14.26 -10.60
N ARG A 86 1.11 -15.41 -10.19
CA ARG A 86 1.89 -16.33 -11.03
C ARG A 86 1.05 -16.93 -12.16
N LYS A 87 -0.12 -17.50 -11.81
CA LYS A 87 -1.04 -18.16 -12.75
C LYS A 87 -1.49 -17.24 -13.87
N HIS A 88 -1.76 -15.99 -13.56
CA HIS A 88 -2.29 -15.01 -14.51
C HIS A 88 -1.24 -14.09 -15.10
N GLN A 89 0.04 -14.34 -14.84
CA GLN A 89 1.15 -13.53 -15.37
C GLN A 89 0.90 -12.04 -15.20
N VAL A 90 0.64 -11.63 -13.97
CA VAL A 90 0.26 -10.26 -13.62
C VAL A 90 1.37 -9.26 -13.98
N ASP A 91 0.99 -8.14 -14.57
CA ASP A 91 1.89 -7.07 -14.99
C ASP A 91 1.94 -5.90 -14.00
N LEU A 92 0.84 -5.66 -13.28
CA LEU A 92 0.71 -4.64 -12.24
C LEU A 92 -0.29 -5.12 -11.18
N ILE A 93 0.02 -4.90 -9.92
CA ILE A 93 -0.92 -5.08 -8.81
C ILE A 93 -1.51 -3.72 -8.45
N LEU A 94 -2.84 -3.60 -8.53
CA LEU A 94 -3.58 -2.41 -8.13
C LEU A 94 -4.29 -2.68 -6.80
N ALA A 95 -3.81 -2.04 -5.74
CA ALA A 95 -4.41 -2.07 -4.41
C ALA A 95 -5.53 -1.03 -4.32
N VAL A 96 -6.78 -1.46 -4.09
CA VAL A 96 -7.92 -0.55 -3.89
C VAL A 96 -8.46 -0.73 -2.48
N GLY A 97 -8.03 0.12 -1.56
CA GLY A 97 -8.36 -0.03 -0.14
C GLY A 97 -7.54 0.83 0.79
N GLY A 98 -7.53 0.49 2.07
CA GLY A 98 -6.66 1.10 3.09
C GLY A 98 -5.32 0.39 3.21
N GLY A 99 -4.55 0.73 4.25
CA GLY A 99 -3.18 0.24 4.48
C GLY A 99 -3.02 -1.27 4.40
N SER A 100 -3.94 -2.07 4.95
CA SER A 100 -3.88 -3.54 4.88
C SER A 100 -3.92 -4.07 3.45
N VAL A 101 -4.69 -3.43 2.55
CA VAL A 101 -4.72 -3.81 1.13
C VAL A 101 -3.43 -3.40 0.43
N CYS A 102 -2.86 -2.24 0.77
CA CYS A 102 -1.57 -1.80 0.26
C CYS A 102 -0.44 -2.74 0.70
N ASP A 103 -0.37 -3.06 1.99
CA ASP A 103 0.62 -3.99 2.56
C ASP A 103 0.57 -5.36 1.90
N TYR A 104 -0.64 -5.93 1.83
CA TYR A 104 -0.87 -7.20 1.17
C TYR A 104 -0.42 -7.19 -0.29
N SER A 105 -0.74 -6.14 -1.02
CA SER A 105 -0.39 -5.99 -2.44
C SER A 105 1.12 -5.91 -2.66
N LYS A 106 1.81 -5.17 -1.81
CA LYS A 106 3.28 -5.12 -1.80
C LYS A 106 3.90 -6.47 -1.44
N ALA A 107 3.34 -7.16 -0.43
CA ALA A 107 3.80 -8.50 -0.07
C ALA A 107 3.66 -9.49 -1.22
N VAL A 108 2.51 -9.52 -1.91
CA VAL A 108 2.33 -10.35 -3.12
C VAL A 108 3.37 -9.99 -4.18
N ALA A 109 3.62 -8.71 -4.41
CA ALA A 109 4.58 -8.25 -5.42
C ALA A 109 6.02 -8.73 -5.15
N ALA A 110 6.46 -8.65 -3.89
CA ALA A 110 7.78 -9.12 -3.47
C ALA A 110 7.93 -10.64 -3.60
N CYS A 111 6.86 -11.39 -3.28
CA CYS A 111 6.88 -12.85 -3.22
C CYS A 111 6.59 -13.54 -4.57
N ALA A 112 5.97 -12.85 -5.53
CA ALA A 112 5.47 -13.47 -6.77
C ALA A 112 6.55 -14.19 -7.59
N HIS A 113 7.78 -13.69 -7.60
CA HIS A 113 8.90 -14.30 -8.33
C HIS A 113 9.98 -14.91 -7.42
N TYR A 114 9.69 -15.02 -6.12
CA TYR A 114 10.61 -15.68 -5.19
C TYR A 114 10.32 -17.18 -5.13
N GLU A 115 11.33 -18.03 -5.31
CA GLU A 115 11.16 -19.49 -5.34
C GLU A 115 11.36 -20.17 -3.99
N GLY A 116 11.84 -19.43 -2.98
CA GLY A 116 12.07 -19.94 -1.63
C GLY A 116 10.86 -19.76 -0.69
N ASP A 117 11.08 -20.06 0.58
CA ASP A 117 10.14 -19.71 1.63
C ASP A 117 10.25 -18.22 1.95
N TYR A 118 9.31 -17.45 1.41
CA TYR A 118 9.29 -16.00 1.60
C TYR A 118 8.85 -15.58 3.01
N TRP A 119 8.15 -16.44 3.78
CA TRP A 119 7.86 -16.15 5.18
C TRP A 119 9.15 -16.18 6.01
N ASP A 120 9.92 -17.24 5.86
CA ASP A 120 11.21 -17.35 6.55
C ASP A 120 12.18 -16.24 6.09
N ALA A 121 12.33 -16.06 4.78
CA ALA A 121 13.30 -15.12 4.24
C ALA A 121 12.96 -13.66 4.54
N PHE A 122 11.73 -13.24 4.22
CA PHE A 122 11.38 -11.81 4.28
C PHE A 122 10.85 -11.38 5.64
N TYR A 123 10.07 -12.24 6.32
CA TYR A 123 9.43 -11.85 7.58
C TYR A 123 10.22 -12.31 8.80
N LEU A 124 10.73 -13.53 8.85
CA LEU A 124 11.51 -13.98 10.01
C LEU A 124 12.97 -13.52 9.97
N LYS A 125 13.63 -13.58 8.81
CA LYS A 125 15.03 -13.17 8.64
C LYS A 125 15.20 -11.73 8.17
N GLN A 126 14.13 -11.02 7.89
CA GLN A 126 14.14 -9.61 7.47
C GLN A 126 15.04 -9.32 6.24
N GLN A 127 15.09 -10.26 5.29
CA GLN A 127 15.88 -10.13 4.08
C GLN A 127 15.10 -9.42 2.99
N ASN A 128 15.79 -8.68 2.13
CA ASN A 128 15.19 -8.17 0.91
C ASN A 128 15.23 -9.23 -0.20
N PRO A 129 14.32 -9.15 -1.19
CA PRO A 129 14.40 -9.96 -2.39
C PRO A 129 15.78 -9.83 -3.04
N PRO A 130 16.37 -10.93 -3.52
CA PRO A 130 17.70 -10.91 -4.14
C PRO A 130 17.84 -9.84 -5.22
N GLN A 131 19.05 -9.29 -5.36
CA GLN A 131 19.32 -8.38 -6.46
C GLN A 131 19.12 -9.09 -7.80
N GLY A 132 18.41 -8.44 -8.73
CA GLY A 132 18.03 -9.04 -10.01
C GLY A 132 16.74 -9.86 -9.98
N GLN A 133 16.17 -10.18 -8.81
CA GLN A 133 14.82 -10.73 -8.75
C GLN A 133 13.82 -9.70 -9.27
N LYS A 134 12.95 -10.14 -10.20
CA LYS A 134 11.82 -9.33 -10.64
C LYS A 134 10.83 -9.14 -9.46
N ILE A 135 10.44 -7.91 -9.22
CA ILE A 135 9.35 -7.54 -8.32
C ILE A 135 8.20 -7.00 -9.18
N LEU A 136 6.97 -7.42 -8.90
CA LEU A 136 5.82 -6.88 -9.62
C LEU A 136 5.61 -5.41 -9.21
N PRO A 137 5.34 -4.51 -10.16
CA PRO A 137 4.98 -3.15 -9.82
C PRO A 137 3.66 -3.12 -9.04
N VAL A 138 3.57 -2.21 -8.08
CA VAL A 138 2.37 -1.97 -7.27
C VAL A 138 1.90 -0.54 -7.45
N ALA A 139 0.60 -0.34 -7.49
CA ALA A 139 -0.04 0.96 -7.42
C ALA A 139 -1.20 0.93 -6.42
N CYS A 140 -1.54 2.10 -5.88
CA CYS A 140 -2.56 2.21 -4.85
C CYS A 140 -3.67 3.18 -5.27
N VAL A 141 -4.92 2.83 -4.97
CA VAL A 141 -6.08 3.73 -4.90
C VAL A 141 -6.55 3.70 -3.46
N LEU A 142 -6.20 4.75 -2.72
CA LEU A 142 -6.40 4.80 -1.29
C LEU A 142 -7.85 5.12 -0.94
N THR A 143 -8.43 4.37 0.00
CA THR A 143 -9.80 4.59 0.49
C THR A 143 -9.87 4.93 1.97
N MET A 144 -8.75 4.88 2.67
CA MET A 144 -8.63 5.24 4.09
C MET A 144 -7.18 5.66 4.38
N ALA A 145 -6.99 6.85 4.90
CA ALA A 145 -5.70 7.34 5.37
C ALA A 145 -5.40 6.81 6.79
N GLY A 146 -4.12 6.69 7.11
CA GLY A 146 -3.59 6.25 8.42
C GLY A 146 -2.13 5.85 8.30
N THR A 147 -1.88 4.69 7.75
CA THR A 147 -0.57 4.00 7.76
C THR A 147 0.51 4.58 6.84
N GLY A 148 0.17 5.40 5.85
CA GLY A 148 1.10 5.85 4.81
C GLY A 148 1.62 4.73 3.89
N SER A 149 0.96 3.56 3.89
CA SER A 149 1.42 2.37 3.15
C SER A 149 1.46 2.57 1.64
N GLU A 150 0.70 3.52 1.12
CA GLU A 150 0.70 3.94 -0.29
C GLU A 150 1.96 4.70 -0.70
N MET A 151 2.79 5.12 0.26
CA MET A 151 4.00 5.92 0.04
C MET A 151 5.26 5.29 0.65
N ASN A 152 5.18 4.07 1.17
CA ASN A 152 6.32 3.36 1.77
C ASN A 152 6.47 1.93 1.25
N ALA A 153 7.61 1.30 1.55
CA ALA A 153 7.91 -0.08 1.18
C ALA A 153 7.64 -1.09 2.32
N GLY A 154 6.94 -0.68 3.36
CA GLY A 154 6.60 -1.54 4.50
C GLY A 154 5.42 -2.47 4.18
N THR A 155 5.44 -3.65 4.76
CA THR A 155 4.33 -4.61 4.75
C THR A 155 4.19 -5.27 6.11
N VAL A 156 2.97 -5.57 6.53
CA VAL A 156 2.71 -6.30 7.77
C VAL A 156 1.84 -7.51 7.45
N ILE A 157 2.35 -8.70 7.73
CA ILE A 157 1.66 -9.97 7.49
C ILE A 157 1.56 -10.76 8.81
N THR A 158 0.44 -11.45 8.98
CA THR A 158 0.15 -12.26 10.17
C THR A 158 0.17 -13.74 9.81
N ASP A 159 0.99 -14.51 10.49
CA ASP A 159 0.87 -15.97 10.51
C ASP A 159 -0.13 -16.35 11.60
N ALA A 160 -1.30 -16.85 11.20
CA ALA A 160 -2.37 -17.20 12.11
C ALA A 160 -2.06 -18.47 12.93
N ASP A 161 -1.24 -19.36 12.39
CA ASP A 161 -0.89 -20.64 13.03
C ASP A 161 0.07 -20.40 14.20
N THR A 162 1.09 -19.58 13.99
CA THR A 162 2.07 -19.21 15.02
C THR A 162 1.67 -17.99 15.83
N LYS A 163 0.59 -17.30 15.46
CA LYS A 163 0.12 -16.02 16.03
C LYS A 163 1.17 -14.90 15.97
N LEU A 164 2.05 -14.95 15.00
CA LEU A 164 3.04 -13.92 14.76
C LEU A 164 2.50 -12.89 13.76
N LYS A 165 2.59 -11.61 14.13
CA LYS A 165 2.34 -10.46 13.23
C LYS A 165 3.68 -9.76 13.03
N VAL A 166 4.20 -9.83 11.81
CA VAL A 166 5.55 -9.34 11.50
C VAL A 166 5.48 -8.27 10.43
N GLY A 167 6.13 -7.14 10.72
CA GLY A 167 6.39 -6.09 9.74
C GLY A 167 7.74 -6.31 9.08
N HIS A 168 7.85 -5.94 7.81
CA HIS A 168 9.10 -5.85 7.08
C HIS A 168 9.11 -4.62 6.19
N VAL A 169 10.20 -3.87 6.24
CA VAL A 169 10.43 -2.73 5.34
C VAL A 169 11.41 -3.18 4.28
N TYR A 170 10.92 -3.27 3.06
CA TYR A 170 11.71 -3.65 1.89
C TYR A 170 12.54 -2.47 1.37
N ASP A 171 13.42 -2.74 0.43
CA ASP A 171 14.12 -1.69 -0.29
C ASP A 171 13.20 -0.91 -1.26
N GLU A 172 13.75 0.13 -1.88
CA GLU A 172 12.99 1.07 -2.73
C GLU A 172 12.27 0.42 -3.92
N ARG A 173 12.66 -0.78 -4.35
CA ARG A 173 12.02 -1.52 -5.44
C ARG A 173 10.56 -1.87 -5.16
N LEU A 174 10.17 -1.90 -3.87
CA LEU A 174 8.79 -2.21 -3.45
C LEU A 174 7.94 -0.96 -3.19
N LEU A 175 8.49 0.23 -3.32
CA LEU A 175 7.70 1.46 -3.27
C LEU A 175 6.61 1.44 -4.36
N PRO A 176 5.37 1.81 -4.04
CA PRO A 176 4.33 1.93 -5.07
C PRO A 176 4.79 2.86 -6.21
N GLN A 177 4.53 2.46 -7.43
CA GLN A 177 4.90 3.24 -8.62
C GLN A 177 4.12 4.55 -8.68
N PHE A 178 2.85 4.48 -8.29
CA PHE A 178 1.98 5.64 -8.13
C PHE A 178 0.87 5.36 -7.13
N SER A 179 0.31 6.43 -6.59
CA SER A 179 -0.80 6.37 -5.65
C SER A 179 -1.86 7.41 -5.98
N ILE A 180 -3.11 6.98 -6.01
CA ILE A 180 -4.29 7.81 -6.27
C ILE A 180 -4.95 8.11 -4.92
N LEU A 181 -5.00 9.37 -4.56
CA LEU A 181 -5.60 9.88 -3.33
C LEU A 181 -6.78 10.79 -3.68
N ASN A 182 -7.96 10.20 -3.83
CA ASN A 182 -9.20 10.95 -4.01
C ASN A 182 -9.88 11.14 -2.64
N PRO A 183 -9.96 12.36 -2.10
CA PRO A 183 -10.59 12.60 -0.81
C PRO A 183 -12.03 12.10 -0.73
N ASN A 184 -12.78 12.11 -1.85
CA ASN A 184 -14.15 11.61 -1.88
C ASN A 184 -14.26 10.12 -1.57
N PHE A 185 -13.19 9.32 -1.81
CA PHE A 185 -13.19 7.90 -1.51
C PHE A 185 -13.10 7.60 -0.02
N THR A 186 -12.74 8.60 0.79
CA THR A 186 -12.66 8.46 2.25
C THR A 186 -13.97 8.83 2.97
N LEU A 187 -14.92 9.49 2.30
CA LEU A 187 -16.15 10.00 2.91
C LEU A 187 -17.09 8.91 3.47
N THR A 188 -16.93 7.67 3.00
CA THR A 188 -17.73 6.52 3.45
C THR A 188 -17.05 5.66 4.52
N VAL A 189 -15.88 6.08 4.99
CA VAL A 189 -15.16 5.40 6.08
C VAL A 189 -15.98 5.53 7.36
N PRO A 190 -16.28 4.43 8.08
CA PRO A 190 -16.97 4.50 9.36
C PRO A 190 -16.23 5.38 10.36
N VAL A 191 -16.98 6.16 11.15
CA VAL A 191 -16.42 7.14 12.09
C VAL A 191 -15.35 6.55 13.02
N GLU A 192 -15.57 5.34 13.54
CA GLU A 192 -14.60 4.69 14.43
C GLU A 192 -13.29 4.33 13.70
N GLN A 193 -13.37 3.93 12.43
CA GLN A 193 -12.16 3.69 11.63
C GLN A 193 -11.46 4.99 11.25
N MET A 194 -12.22 6.06 10.98
CA MET A 194 -11.65 7.37 10.72
C MET A 194 -10.91 7.91 11.96
N LYS A 195 -11.50 7.80 13.15
CA LYS A 195 -10.83 8.15 14.41
C LYS A 195 -9.53 7.34 14.59
N ALA A 196 -9.61 6.02 14.40
CA ALA A 196 -8.44 5.16 14.49
C ALA A 196 -7.33 5.58 13.50
N GLY A 197 -7.69 5.92 12.25
CA GLY A 197 -6.73 6.43 11.27
C GLY A 197 -6.10 7.76 11.67
N ILE A 198 -6.87 8.68 12.25
CA ILE A 198 -6.32 9.95 12.77
C ILE A 198 -5.32 9.69 13.89
N PHE A 199 -5.67 8.83 14.86
CA PHE A 199 -4.75 8.46 15.94
C PHE A 199 -3.50 7.75 15.42
N ASP A 200 -3.63 6.92 14.40
CA ASP A 200 -2.51 6.24 13.75
C ASP A 200 -1.55 7.25 13.10
N ILE A 201 -2.07 8.23 12.36
CA ILE A 201 -1.28 9.34 11.80
C ILE A 201 -0.53 10.09 12.92
N MET A 202 -1.25 10.46 13.97
CA MET A 202 -0.66 11.18 15.12
C MET A 202 0.43 10.34 15.79
N SER A 203 0.20 9.03 15.97
CA SER A 203 1.17 8.11 16.57
C SER A 203 2.45 8.04 15.74
N HIS A 204 2.35 7.92 14.42
CA HIS A 204 3.51 7.92 13.53
C HIS A 204 4.31 9.23 13.57
N ILE A 205 3.63 10.38 13.64
CA ILE A 205 4.29 11.67 13.77
C ILE A 205 4.99 11.79 15.13
N LEU A 206 4.32 11.39 16.22
CA LEU A 206 4.88 11.45 17.58
C LEU A 206 6.06 10.49 17.75
N GLU A 207 6.01 9.31 17.12
CA GLU A 207 7.12 8.35 17.13
C GLU A 207 8.39 8.97 16.54
N GLN A 208 8.27 9.72 15.46
CA GLN A 208 9.41 10.44 14.87
C GLN A 208 9.83 11.65 15.74
N TYR A 209 8.87 12.40 16.27
CA TYR A 209 9.11 13.57 17.09
C TYR A 209 9.88 13.25 18.38
N PHE A 210 9.60 12.09 19.00
CA PHE A 210 10.25 11.65 20.22
C PHE A 210 11.46 10.71 19.99
N SER A 211 11.89 10.54 18.75
CA SER A 211 13.02 9.67 18.40
C SER A 211 14.36 10.35 18.50
N ASP A 212 14.77 10.82 19.63
CA ASP A 212 16.14 10.91 20.14
C ASP A 212 17.02 12.14 19.79
N ASP A 213 16.95 12.81 18.67
CA ASP A 213 17.85 13.96 18.40
C ASP A 213 17.05 15.23 18.12
N ASP A 214 17.42 16.30 18.78
CA ASP A 214 16.89 17.65 18.52
C ASP A 214 17.25 18.08 17.08
N ASP A 215 16.38 17.76 16.13
CA ASP A 215 16.45 18.17 14.74
C ASP A 215 15.35 19.19 14.46
N ASN A 216 15.65 20.46 14.65
CA ASN A 216 14.71 21.56 14.50
C ASN A 216 13.86 21.50 13.22
N THR A 217 14.35 20.95 12.11
CA THR A 217 13.61 20.91 10.84
C THR A 217 12.53 19.84 10.86
N SER A 218 12.83 18.61 11.28
CA SER A 218 11.84 17.53 11.39
C SER A 218 10.85 17.80 12.50
N ASP A 219 11.28 18.42 13.60
CA ASP A 219 10.39 18.82 14.70
C ASP A 219 9.34 19.83 14.24
N TYR A 220 9.74 20.90 13.56
CA TYR A 220 8.80 21.90 13.03
C TYR A 220 7.86 21.31 11.97
N LEU A 221 8.32 20.38 11.14
CA LEU A 221 7.45 19.66 10.21
C LEU A 221 6.44 18.78 10.95
N SER A 222 6.88 18.05 11.97
CA SER A 222 6.03 17.21 12.82
C SER A 222 4.98 18.03 13.56
N GLU A 223 5.38 19.15 14.19
CA GLU A 223 4.45 20.08 14.84
C GLU A 223 3.42 20.66 13.85
N GLY A 224 3.86 21.08 12.66
CA GLY A 224 2.97 21.56 11.61
C GLY A 224 1.98 20.51 11.13
N LEU A 225 2.43 19.27 10.97
CA LEU A 225 1.58 18.15 10.61
C LEU A 225 0.58 17.79 11.72
N MET A 226 0.98 17.85 13.00
CA MET A 226 0.09 17.60 14.14
C MET A 226 -1.06 18.60 14.24
N HIS A 227 -0.89 19.83 13.78
CA HIS A 227 -1.96 20.82 13.73
C HIS A 227 -3.02 20.49 12.66
N SER A 228 -2.71 19.71 11.64
CA SER A 228 -3.63 19.41 10.53
C SER A 228 -4.76 18.45 10.93
N PRO A 229 -4.52 17.31 11.62
CA PRO A 229 -5.56 16.40 12.06
C PRO A 229 -6.49 17.00 13.15
N ALA A 230 -6.02 18.03 13.85
CA ALA A 230 -6.77 18.67 14.93
C ALA A 230 -7.76 19.74 14.44
N LYS A 231 -7.77 20.05 13.14
CA LYS A 231 -8.73 21.01 12.57
C LYS A 231 -9.95 20.27 12.05
N PRO A 232 -11.19 20.73 12.40
CA PRO A 232 -12.43 20.16 11.90
C PRO A 232 -12.61 20.34 10.39
#